data_b70f693fc38185929ba03c6079a0dcba
#
_entry.id   b70f693fc38185929ba03c6079a0dcba
#
_cell.length_a   1.000
_cell.length_b   1.000
_cell.length_c   1.000
_cell.angle_alpha   90.00
_cell.angle_beta   90.00
_cell.angle_gamma   90.00
#
_symmetry.space_group_name_H-M   'P 1'
#
loop_
_entity.id
_entity.type
_entity.pdbx_description
1 polymer ?
#
loop_
_entity_poly.entity_id
_entity_poly.type
_entity_poly.pdbx_seq_one_letter_code
_entity_poly.pdbx_strand_id
1 'polypeptide(L)'
;AGWEGDLDRLQGLEGHIDDPAYLDAFRATKRTNKAAVSNWIGQTCGVTVDPDALFDVQVKRIHEYKRQLLNLYHTIALWHRIRQNPDADHVPRVKIFAGKAAPGYATAKEIIHLINDVASVINTDPLMRGRLSVVYPANYNVSMAERLIAAADLSEQISTAGMEASGTGNMKLSLNGALTIGTLDGANVEIRD
;
A
#
# COMPACT_ATOMS: atom_id res chain seq x y z
N ALA A 1 -16.79 20.38 -8.61
CA ALA A 1 -17.60 20.43 -7.39
C ALA A 1 -18.83 19.54 -7.55
N GLY A 2 -19.25 18.81 -6.49
CA GLY A 2 -20.45 17.98 -6.49
C GLY A 2 -20.24 16.51 -6.82
N TRP A 3 -18.99 16.07 -7.00
CA TRP A 3 -18.65 14.65 -7.19
C TRP A 3 -18.91 13.82 -5.93
N GLU A 4 -18.93 14.46 -4.75
CA GLU A 4 -19.19 13.80 -3.46
C GLU A 4 -20.57 13.15 -3.39
N GLY A 5 -21.53 13.65 -4.15
CA GLY A 5 -22.90 13.10 -4.28
C GLY A 5 -23.13 12.34 -5.59
N ASP A 6 -22.16 12.37 -6.51
CA ASP A 6 -22.30 11.80 -7.85
C ASP A 6 -20.90 11.48 -8.41
N LEU A 7 -20.48 10.23 -8.21
CA LEU A 7 -19.12 9.79 -8.59
C LEU A 7 -18.90 9.78 -10.11
N ASP A 8 -19.94 9.71 -10.93
CA ASP A 8 -19.80 9.74 -12.38
C ASP A 8 -19.17 11.05 -12.87
N ARG A 9 -19.26 12.12 -12.07
CA ARG A 9 -18.60 13.40 -12.34
C ARG A 9 -17.06 13.31 -12.30
N LEU A 10 -16.50 12.28 -11.71
CA LEU A 10 -15.05 12.04 -11.74
C LEU A 10 -14.55 11.74 -13.15
N GLN A 11 -15.40 11.28 -14.08
CA GLN A 11 -15.05 11.13 -15.49
C GLN A 11 -14.60 12.46 -16.12
N GLY A 12 -15.08 13.60 -15.58
CA GLY A 12 -14.61 14.92 -16.01
C GLY A 12 -13.10 15.17 -15.82
N LEU A 13 -12.42 14.34 -15.01
CA LEU A 13 -10.96 14.40 -14.83
C LEU A 13 -10.20 13.97 -16.08
N GLU A 14 -10.81 13.16 -16.95
CA GLU A 14 -10.20 12.74 -18.22
C GLU A 14 -9.78 13.94 -19.09
N GLY A 15 -10.52 15.05 -19.03
CA GLY A 15 -10.18 16.28 -19.73
C GLY A 15 -8.93 17.00 -19.21
N HIS A 16 -8.35 16.54 -18.08
CA HIS A 16 -7.19 17.15 -17.42
C HIS A 16 -5.94 16.26 -17.43
N ILE A 17 -5.99 15.08 -18.08
CA ILE A 17 -4.88 14.10 -18.05
C ILE A 17 -3.59 14.63 -18.68
N ASP A 18 -3.71 15.59 -19.62
CA ASP A 18 -2.58 16.23 -20.31
C ASP A 18 -2.33 17.67 -19.79
N ASP A 19 -3.03 18.12 -18.78
CA ASP A 19 -2.82 19.46 -18.18
C ASP A 19 -1.67 19.39 -17.14
N PRO A 20 -0.49 20.00 -17.44
CA PRO A 20 0.64 19.97 -16.53
C PRO A 20 0.35 20.60 -15.16
N ALA A 21 -0.45 21.67 -15.13
CA ALA A 21 -0.76 22.34 -13.86
C ALA A 21 -1.66 21.48 -12.97
N TYR A 22 -2.60 20.74 -13.58
CA TYR A 22 -3.42 19.76 -12.86
C TYR A 22 -2.58 18.60 -12.32
N LEU A 23 -1.70 18.03 -13.17
CA LEU A 23 -0.83 16.93 -12.78
C LEU A 23 0.13 17.31 -11.64
N ASP A 24 0.66 18.55 -11.68
CA ASP A 24 1.55 19.04 -10.62
C ASP A 24 0.77 19.27 -9.32
N ALA A 25 -0.45 19.80 -9.37
CA ALA A 25 -1.31 19.94 -8.20
C ALA A 25 -1.68 18.57 -7.60
N PHE A 26 -1.99 17.58 -8.43
CA PHE A 26 -2.25 16.21 -8.01
C PHE A 26 -1.04 15.59 -7.30
N ARG A 27 0.16 15.69 -7.91
CA ARG A 27 1.42 15.20 -7.33
C ARG A 27 1.73 15.87 -6.00
N ALA A 28 1.56 17.19 -5.92
CA ALA A 28 1.79 17.96 -4.70
C ALA A 28 0.86 17.53 -3.56
N THR A 29 -0.43 17.31 -3.87
CA THR A 29 -1.43 16.81 -2.92
C THR A 29 -1.06 15.42 -2.42
N LYS A 30 -0.72 14.51 -3.32
CA LYS A 30 -0.28 13.15 -3.00
C LYS A 30 0.96 13.17 -2.10
N ARG A 31 1.97 13.97 -2.46
CA ARG A 31 3.20 14.12 -1.68
C ARG A 31 2.93 14.67 -0.27
N THR A 32 2.01 15.61 -0.13
CA THR A 32 1.60 16.15 1.18
C THR A 32 1.01 15.03 2.07
N ASN A 33 0.12 14.20 1.53
CA ASN A 33 -0.44 13.05 2.24
C ASN A 33 0.64 12.04 2.63
N LYS A 34 1.57 11.74 1.74
CA LYS A 34 2.72 10.84 1.99
C LYS A 34 3.64 11.39 3.07
N ALA A 35 3.94 12.69 3.07
CA ALA A 35 4.73 13.33 4.12
C ALA A 35 4.06 13.24 5.49
N ALA A 36 2.75 13.45 5.57
CA ALA A 36 1.99 13.30 6.80
C ALA A 36 2.02 11.85 7.32
N VAL A 37 1.87 10.87 6.42
CA VAL A 37 1.96 9.44 6.76
C VAL A 37 3.39 9.06 7.15
N SER A 38 4.42 9.56 6.48
CA SER A 38 5.84 9.33 6.85
C SER A 38 6.12 9.78 8.28
N ASN A 39 5.69 10.98 8.63
CA ASN A 39 5.84 11.51 9.99
C ASN A 39 5.10 10.64 11.03
N TRP A 40 3.87 10.22 10.69
CA TRP A 40 3.08 9.37 11.55
C TRP A 40 3.72 7.97 11.72
N ILE A 41 4.24 7.36 10.65
CA ILE A 41 4.99 6.09 10.70
C ILE A 41 6.22 6.24 11.61
N GLY A 42 6.97 7.35 11.48
CA GLY A 42 8.11 7.64 12.34
C GLY A 42 7.73 7.67 13.82
N GLN A 43 6.61 8.29 14.16
CA GLN A 43 6.11 8.40 15.55
C GLN A 43 5.56 7.09 16.10
N THR A 44 4.89 6.28 15.26
CA THR A 44 4.16 5.09 15.73
C THR A 44 4.92 3.78 15.57
N CYS A 45 5.76 3.69 14.55
CA CYS A 45 6.53 2.48 14.22
C CYS A 45 8.04 2.64 14.47
N GLY A 46 8.52 3.86 14.74
CA GLY A 46 9.95 4.13 14.92
C GLY A 46 10.79 3.98 13.64
N VAL A 47 10.15 3.96 12.47
CA VAL A 47 10.82 3.77 11.18
C VAL A 47 10.75 5.06 10.38
N THR A 48 11.90 5.59 9.99
CA THR A 48 11.97 6.74 9.07
C THR A 48 11.76 6.27 7.64
N VAL A 49 10.75 6.80 6.97
CA VAL A 49 10.45 6.50 5.56
C VAL A 49 10.45 7.77 4.72
N ASP A 50 10.93 7.64 3.48
CA ASP A 50 10.96 8.74 2.52
C ASP A 50 9.57 8.93 1.88
N PRO A 51 8.96 10.12 1.96
CA PRO A 51 7.68 10.39 1.29
C PRO A 51 7.77 10.36 -0.24
N ASP A 52 8.95 10.42 -0.82
CA ASP A 52 9.14 10.32 -2.27
C ASP A 52 9.29 8.86 -2.75
N ALA A 53 9.48 7.90 -1.83
CA ALA A 53 9.46 6.48 -2.15
C ALA A 53 8.05 6.00 -2.56
N LEU A 54 7.95 4.93 -3.35
CA LEU A 54 6.67 4.30 -3.72
C LEU A 54 6.03 3.64 -2.49
N PHE A 55 4.83 4.11 -2.11
CA PHE A 55 4.04 3.53 -1.02
C PHE A 55 3.19 2.37 -1.54
N ASP A 56 3.63 1.16 -1.25
CA ASP A 56 3.04 -0.11 -1.64
C ASP A 56 2.22 -0.66 -0.47
N VAL A 57 0.90 -0.67 -0.60
CA VAL A 57 -0.04 -0.76 0.52
C VAL A 57 -0.91 -2.01 0.42
N GLN A 58 -0.89 -2.82 1.48
CA GLN A 58 -1.84 -3.92 1.69
C GLN A 58 -2.48 -3.81 3.07
N VAL A 59 -3.59 -3.08 3.14
CA VAL A 59 -4.29 -2.77 4.39
C VAL A 59 -5.70 -3.38 4.37
N LYS A 60 -5.82 -4.51 5.05
CA LYS A 60 -7.05 -5.32 5.12
C LYS A 60 -6.92 -6.37 6.23
N ARG A 61 -8.04 -6.99 6.65
CA ARG A 61 -7.99 -8.12 7.58
C ARG A 61 -6.95 -9.14 7.14
N ILE A 62 -6.18 -9.68 8.07
CA ILE A 62 -5.19 -10.71 7.77
C ILE A 62 -5.91 -12.04 7.59
N HIS A 63 -5.70 -12.67 6.44
CA HIS A 63 -6.32 -13.94 6.10
C HIS A 63 -5.50 -14.64 5.01
N GLU A 64 -5.39 -15.97 5.07
CA GLU A 64 -4.60 -16.76 4.10
C GLU A 64 -5.03 -16.46 2.65
N TYR A 65 -6.34 -16.42 2.36
CA TYR A 65 -6.81 -16.15 1.00
C TYR A 65 -6.51 -14.74 0.48
N LYS A 66 -6.27 -13.76 1.37
CA LYS A 66 -5.88 -12.39 0.97
C LYS A 66 -4.41 -12.28 0.59
N ARG A 67 -3.67 -13.34 0.86
CA ARG A 67 -2.28 -13.59 0.44
C ARG A 67 -1.27 -12.51 0.86
N GLN A 68 -1.41 -11.97 2.09
CA GLN A 68 -0.37 -11.11 2.67
C GLN A 68 0.98 -11.84 2.70
N LEU A 69 0.99 -13.14 2.91
CA LEU A 69 2.20 -13.97 2.87
C LEU A 69 2.87 -13.92 1.49
N LEU A 70 2.10 -13.96 0.38
CA LEU A 70 2.66 -13.82 -0.98
C LEU A 70 3.31 -12.45 -1.18
N ASN A 71 2.69 -11.37 -0.70
CA ASN A 71 3.28 -10.04 -0.75
C ASN A 71 4.55 -9.95 0.12
N LEU A 72 4.58 -10.65 1.24
CA LEU A 72 5.78 -10.74 2.08
C LEU A 72 6.91 -11.49 1.37
N TYR A 73 6.63 -12.58 0.66
CA TYR A 73 7.63 -13.26 -0.18
C TYR A 73 8.16 -12.36 -1.29
N HIS A 74 7.30 -11.56 -1.92
CA HIS A 74 7.74 -10.54 -2.88
C HIS A 74 8.67 -9.51 -2.20
N THR A 75 8.35 -9.09 -0.99
CA THR A 75 9.19 -8.17 -0.20
C THR A 75 10.57 -8.74 0.08
N ILE A 76 10.64 -10.03 0.47
CA ILE A 76 11.91 -10.76 0.68
C ILE A 76 12.69 -10.87 -0.64
N ALA A 77 12.01 -11.14 -1.75
CA ALA A 77 12.65 -11.21 -3.07
C ALA A 77 13.24 -9.85 -3.49
N LEU A 78 12.55 -8.73 -3.20
CA LEU A 78 13.07 -7.39 -3.42
C LEU A 78 14.32 -7.12 -2.57
N TRP A 79 14.28 -7.47 -1.29
CA TRP A 79 15.43 -7.36 -0.40
C TRP A 79 16.65 -8.12 -0.93
N HIS A 80 16.48 -9.39 -1.36
CA HIS A 80 17.56 -10.16 -1.96
C HIS A 80 18.08 -9.54 -3.25
N ARG A 81 17.18 -9.05 -4.14
CA ARG A 81 17.56 -8.38 -5.40
C ARG A 81 18.42 -7.15 -5.13
N ILE A 82 18.04 -6.31 -4.18
CA ILE A 82 18.79 -5.11 -3.82
C ILE A 82 20.16 -5.50 -3.26
N ARG A 83 20.23 -6.53 -2.41
CA ARG A 83 21.51 -7.02 -1.85
C ARG A 83 22.47 -7.57 -2.92
N GLN A 84 21.92 -8.26 -3.91
CA GLN A 84 22.73 -8.82 -5.01
C GLN A 84 23.23 -7.76 -5.98
N ASN A 85 22.49 -6.68 -6.16
CA ASN A 85 22.82 -5.62 -7.11
C ASN A 85 22.52 -4.24 -6.48
N PRO A 86 23.30 -3.80 -5.48
CA PRO A 86 22.99 -2.57 -4.73
C PRO A 86 23.11 -1.30 -5.57
N ASP A 87 23.88 -1.33 -6.66
CA ASP A 87 24.12 -0.19 -7.54
C ASP A 87 23.13 -0.13 -8.73
N ALA A 88 22.21 -1.09 -8.84
CA ALA A 88 21.16 -1.03 -9.85
C ALA A 88 20.14 0.07 -9.52
N ASP A 89 19.45 0.55 -10.57
CA ASP A 89 18.36 1.50 -10.40
C ASP A 89 17.14 0.81 -9.76
N HIS A 90 17.03 0.95 -8.45
CA HIS A 90 15.93 0.43 -7.66
C HIS A 90 14.96 1.55 -7.31
N VAL A 91 13.69 1.39 -7.66
CA VAL A 91 12.64 2.30 -7.21
C VAL A 91 12.52 2.20 -5.68
N PRO A 92 12.81 3.28 -4.93
CA PRO A 92 12.63 3.30 -3.48
C PRO A 92 11.20 2.91 -3.10
N ARG A 93 11.04 2.02 -2.12
CA ARG A 93 9.73 1.46 -1.77
C ARG A 93 9.52 1.36 -0.28
N VAL A 94 8.31 1.72 0.15
CA VAL A 94 7.81 1.49 1.51
C VAL A 94 6.66 0.48 1.42
N LYS A 95 6.88 -0.74 1.93
CA LYS A 95 5.85 -1.76 2.08
C LYS A 95 5.05 -1.51 3.35
N ILE A 96 3.77 -1.23 3.21
CA ILE A 96 2.87 -0.93 4.31
C ILE A 96 1.84 -2.03 4.43
N PHE A 97 2.01 -2.88 5.43
CA PHE A 97 1.03 -3.88 5.82
C PHE A 97 0.25 -3.36 7.03
N ALA A 98 -1.07 -3.53 7.05
CA ALA A 98 -1.85 -3.31 8.26
C ALA A 98 -3.14 -4.14 8.23
N GLY A 99 -3.58 -4.60 9.38
CA GLY A 99 -4.78 -5.40 9.48
C GLY A 99 -4.93 -6.01 10.88
N LYS A 100 -6.06 -6.65 11.12
CA LYS A 100 -6.31 -7.42 12.34
C LYS A 100 -6.60 -8.87 11.96
N ALA A 101 -6.10 -9.80 12.77
CA ALA A 101 -6.48 -11.21 12.73
C ALA A 101 -7.68 -11.45 13.65
N ALA A 102 -8.54 -12.40 13.30
CA ALA A 102 -9.55 -12.88 14.24
C ALA A 102 -8.86 -13.51 15.47
N PRO A 103 -9.43 -13.40 16.67
CA PRO A 103 -8.78 -13.84 17.92
C PRO A 103 -8.33 -15.30 17.92
N GLY A 104 -9.11 -16.20 17.31
CA GLY A 104 -8.80 -17.63 17.22
C GLY A 104 -8.01 -18.06 15.96
N TYR A 105 -7.63 -17.12 15.09
CA TYR A 105 -6.98 -17.45 13.83
C TYR A 105 -5.45 -17.47 13.98
N ALA A 106 -4.91 -18.61 14.40
CA ALA A 106 -3.48 -18.79 14.70
C ALA A 106 -2.59 -18.43 13.48
N THR A 107 -2.85 -19.03 12.30
CA THR A 107 -2.06 -18.78 11.09
C THR A 107 -2.01 -17.30 10.72
N ALA A 108 -3.13 -16.55 10.84
CA ALA A 108 -3.12 -15.12 10.56
C ALA A 108 -2.24 -14.33 11.55
N LYS A 109 -2.18 -14.76 12.81
CA LYS A 109 -1.28 -14.17 13.82
C LYS A 109 0.18 -14.48 13.50
N GLU A 110 0.49 -15.70 13.06
CA GLU A 110 1.82 -16.08 12.62
C GLU A 110 2.28 -15.26 11.40
N ILE A 111 1.39 -14.98 10.46
CA ILE A 111 1.67 -14.08 9.33
C ILE A 111 2.02 -12.67 9.85
N ILE A 112 1.29 -12.14 10.84
CA ILE A 112 1.60 -10.84 11.43
C ILE A 112 2.99 -10.87 12.09
N HIS A 113 3.32 -11.91 12.85
CA HIS A 113 4.64 -12.08 13.46
C HIS A 113 5.73 -12.09 12.39
N LEU A 114 5.58 -12.92 11.37
CA LEU A 114 6.56 -13.03 10.28
C LEU A 114 6.76 -11.70 9.53
N ILE A 115 5.69 -10.91 9.31
CA ILE A 115 5.82 -9.58 8.69
C ILE A 115 6.69 -8.68 9.58
N ASN A 116 6.50 -8.69 10.90
CA ASN A 116 7.27 -7.87 11.82
C ASN A 116 8.73 -8.33 11.92
N ASP A 117 8.99 -9.64 11.90
CA ASP A 117 10.35 -10.20 11.92
C ASP A 117 11.11 -9.80 10.65
N VAL A 118 10.49 -9.96 9.48
CA VAL A 118 11.06 -9.53 8.19
C VAL A 118 11.27 -8.01 8.18
N ALA A 119 10.32 -7.22 8.69
CA ALA A 119 10.46 -5.78 8.81
C ALA A 119 11.67 -5.40 9.68
N SER A 120 11.86 -6.08 10.81
CA SER A 120 13.04 -5.86 11.67
C SER A 120 14.35 -6.11 10.94
N VAL A 121 14.45 -7.21 10.20
CA VAL A 121 15.65 -7.55 9.43
C VAL A 121 15.92 -6.52 8.33
N ILE A 122 14.90 -6.17 7.53
CA ILE A 122 15.03 -5.25 6.41
C ILE A 122 15.36 -3.83 6.89
N ASN A 123 14.64 -3.32 7.89
CA ASN A 123 14.81 -1.95 8.36
C ASN A 123 16.13 -1.72 9.10
N THR A 124 16.79 -2.77 9.59
CA THR A 124 18.12 -2.70 10.22
C THR A 124 19.25 -2.93 9.24
N ASP A 125 19.00 -3.43 8.04
CA ASP A 125 20.02 -3.64 6.99
C ASP A 125 20.46 -2.28 6.42
N PRO A 126 21.76 -1.90 6.56
CA PRO A 126 22.24 -0.61 6.06
C PRO A 126 22.07 -0.43 4.54
N LEU A 127 22.07 -1.52 3.76
CA LEU A 127 21.89 -1.47 2.31
C LEU A 127 20.46 -1.08 1.93
N MET A 128 19.50 -1.25 2.84
CA MET A 128 18.09 -0.94 2.58
C MET A 128 17.74 0.52 2.82
N ARG A 129 18.60 1.30 3.44
CA ARG A 129 18.36 2.73 3.71
C ARG A 129 18.04 3.49 2.42
N GLY A 130 16.87 4.14 2.38
CA GLY A 130 16.40 4.87 1.21
C GLY A 130 15.99 3.99 0.02
N ARG A 131 16.00 2.66 0.15
CA ARG A 131 15.64 1.72 -0.92
C ARG A 131 14.40 0.90 -0.60
N LEU A 132 14.38 0.28 0.56
CA LEU A 132 13.27 -0.59 0.98
C LEU A 132 13.04 -0.44 2.48
N SER A 133 11.81 -0.14 2.85
CA SER A 133 11.33 -0.17 4.24
C SER A 133 10.07 -0.98 4.34
N VAL A 134 9.86 -1.63 5.48
CA VAL A 134 8.67 -2.44 5.75
C VAL A 134 8.07 -1.98 7.07
N VAL A 135 6.77 -1.69 7.10
CA VAL A 135 6.09 -1.26 8.31
C VAL A 135 4.78 -2.01 8.50
N TYR A 136 4.45 -2.28 9.76
CA TYR A 136 3.19 -2.85 10.18
C TYR A 136 2.61 -2.02 11.33
N PRO A 137 1.90 -0.90 11.04
CA PRO A 137 1.23 -0.13 12.07
C PRO A 137 0.17 -0.98 12.78
N ALA A 138 0.24 -1.01 14.11
CA ALA A 138 -0.68 -1.79 14.92
C ALA A 138 -2.09 -1.19 14.96
N ASN A 139 -3.09 -2.03 15.24
CA ASN A 139 -4.47 -1.61 15.49
C ASN A 139 -5.15 -0.89 14.31
N TYR A 140 -5.01 -1.43 13.08
CA TYR A 140 -5.67 -0.90 11.89
C TYR A 140 -7.16 -0.60 12.15
N ASN A 141 -7.58 0.62 11.83
CA ASN A 141 -8.91 1.16 12.03
C ASN A 141 -9.27 2.19 10.94
N VAL A 142 -10.48 2.76 10.99
CA VAL A 142 -10.98 3.70 9.98
C VAL A 142 -10.10 4.94 9.85
N SER A 143 -9.71 5.57 10.96
CA SER A 143 -8.87 6.77 10.93
C SER A 143 -7.48 6.52 10.34
N MET A 144 -6.93 5.32 10.56
CA MET A 144 -5.70 4.89 9.92
C MET A 144 -5.91 4.64 8.42
N ALA A 145 -7.04 4.02 8.06
CA ALA A 145 -7.39 3.76 6.66
C ALA A 145 -7.47 5.06 5.85
N GLU A 146 -8.12 6.10 6.36
CA GLU A 146 -8.23 7.42 5.71
C GLU A 146 -6.86 8.00 5.34
N ARG A 147 -5.89 7.90 6.25
CA ARG A 147 -4.52 8.37 6.02
C ARG A 147 -3.77 7.53 4.99
N LEU A 148 -3.79 6.21 5.17
CA LEU A 148 -3.02 5.27 4.33
C LEU A 148 -3.56 5.21 2.90
N ILE A 149 -4.89 5.25 2.72
CA ILE A 149 -5.53 5.23 1.40
C ILE A 149 -5.17 6.49 0.60
N ALA A 150 -5.22 7.67 1.22
CA ALA A 150 -4.88 8.93 0.56
C ALA A 150 -3.39 9.02 0.17
N ALA A 151 -2.51 8.30 0.87
CA ALA A 151 -1.06 8.29 0.63
C ALA A 151 -0.57 7.15 -0.26
N ALA A 152 -1.38 6.13 -0.54
CA ALA A 152 -0.97 4.94 -1.27
C ALA A 152 -0.67 5.25 -2.75
N ASP A 153 0.44 4.74 -3.27
CA ASP A 153 0.78 4.75 -4.71
C ASP A 153 0.41 3.43 -5.38
N LEU A 154 0.54 2.31 -4.66
CA LEU A 154 0.22 0.96 -5.14
C LEU A 154 -0.68 0.25 -4.13
N SER A 155 -1.75 -0.34 -4.63
CA SER A 155 -2.77 -1.09 -3.89
C SER A 155 -2.65 -2.57 -4.19
N GLU A 156 -2.35 -3.38 -3.17
CA GLU A 156 -2.20 -4.84 -3.29
C GLU A 156 -3.55 -5.54 -3.07
N GLN A 157 -4.19 -5.98 -4.16
CA GLN A 157 -5.50 -6.62 -4.19
C GLN A 157 -5.39 -8.03 -4.76
N ILE A 158 -4.50 -8.83 -4.18
CA ILE A 158 -4.00 -10.10 -4.69
C ILE A 158 -4.65 -11.34 -4.05
N SER A 159 -5.89 -11.26 -3.62
CA SER A 159 -6.64 -12.40 -3.06
C SER A 159 -6.64 -13.59 -4.02
N THR A 160 -6.73 -14.81 -3.49
CA THR A 160 -6.97 -16.01 -4.31
C THR A 160 -8.26 -15.83 -5.10
N ALA A 161 -8.24 -16.12 -6.41
CA ALA A 161 -9.39 -15.97 -7.29
C ALA A 161 -10.61 -16.75 -6.77
N GLY A 162 -11.79 -16.14 -6.81
CA GLY A 162 -13.04 -16.69 -6.32
C GLY A 162 -13.27 -16.53 -4.81
N MET A 163 -12.31 -15.95 -4.07
CA MET A 163 -12.39 -15.83 -2.61
C MET A 163 -12.78 -14.43 -2.11
N GLU A 164 -12.62 -13.41 -2.93
CA GLU A 164 -12.98 -12.03 -2.59
C GLU A 164 -14.17 -11.59 -3.46
N ALA A 165 -15.36 -11.63 -2.91
CA ALA A 165 -16.59 -11.40 -3.67
C ALA A 165 -16.71 -9.97 -4.25
N SER A 166 -16.19 -8.96 -3.56
CA SER A 166 -16.16 -7.56 -4.01
C SER A 166 -14.91 -6.84 -3.47
N GLY A 167 -14.84 -6.63 -2.15
CA GLY A 167 -13.93 -5.69 -1.52
C GLY A 167 -14.45 -4.25 -1.61
N THR A 168 -13.99 -3.39 -0.71
CA THR A 168 -14.25 -1.94 -0.73
C THR A 168 -12.97 -1.13 -0.67
N GLY A 169 -11.89 -1.70 -0.13
CA GLY A 169 -10.59 -1.07 -0.04
C GLY A 169 -9.97 -0.81 -1.41
N ASN A 170 -10.13 -1.74 -2.35
CA ASN A 170 -9.69 -1.61 -3.73
C ASN A 170 -10.29 -0.37 -4.41
N MET A 171 -11.62 -0.21 -4.33
CA MET A 171 -12.31 0.97 -4.88
C MET A 171 -11.82 2.28 -4.25
N LYS A 172 -11.69 2.32 -2.91
CA LYS A 172 -11.22 3.51 -2.19
C LYS A 172 -9.79 3.89 -2.57
N LEU A 173 -8.90 2.91 -2.68
CA LEU A 173 -7.51 3.12 -3.08
C LEU A 173 -7.41 3.62 -4.52
N SER A 174 -8.18 3.03 -5.45
CA SER A 174 -8.25 3.44 -6.84
C SER A 174 -8.78 4.87 -6.98
N LEU A 175 -9.89 5.22 -6.32
CA LEU A 175 -10.46 6.57 -6.30
C LEU A 175 -9.52 7.63 -5.67
N ASN A 176 -8.52 7.20 -4.88
CA ASN A 176 -7.47 8.06 -4.34
C ASN A 176 -6.18 8.02 -5.17
N GLY A 177 -6.23 7.51 -6.40
CA GLY A 177 -5.15 7.53 -7.37
C GLY A 177 -4.04 6.50 -7.12
N ALA A 178 -4.31 5.44 -6.37
CA ALA A 178 -3.39 4.31 -6.27
C ALA A 178 -3.57 3.36 -7.45
N LEU A 179 -2.47 2.94 -8.06
CA LEU A 179 -2.48 1.86 -9.04
C LEU A 179 -2.84 0.55 -8.35
N THR A 180 -3.61 -0.29 -9.01
CA THR A 180 -4.00 -1.60 -8.46
C THR A 180 -3.20 -2.73 -9.09
N ILE A 181 -2.51 -3.51 -8.26
CA ILE A 181 -2.04 -4.84 -8.64
C ILE A 181 -2.99 -5.86 -8.00
N GLY A 182 -3.59 -6.73 -8.80
CA GLY A 182 -4.64 -7.59 -8.25
C GLY A 182 -4.98 -8.79 -9.10
N THR A 183 -5.70 -9.71 -8.46
CA THR A 183 -6.35 -10.83 -9.11
C THR A 183 -7.64 -10.32 -9.76
N LEU A 184 -8.02 -10.87 -10.92
CA LEU A 184 -9.30 -10.58 -11.56
C LEU A 184 -10.43 -11.29 -10.79
N ASP A 185 -10.86 -10.64 -9.71
CA ASP A 185 -11.87 -11.14 -8.78
C ASP A 185 -12.54 -9.95 -8.07
N GLY A 186 -13.82 -10.05 -7.75
CA GLY A 186 -14.58 -9.00 -7.12
C GLY A 186 -14.54 -7.68 -7.93
N ALA A 187 -14.51 -6.55 -7.24
CA ALA A 187 -14.47 -5.23 -7.88
C ALA A 187 -13.16 -4.93 -8.66
N ASN A 188 -12.13 -5.77 -8.55
CA ASN A 188 -10.94 -5.60 -9.38
C ASN A 188 -11.22 -5.81 -10.88
N VAL A 189 -12.30 -6.52 -11.21
CA VAL A 189 -12.73 -6.71 -12.61
C VAL A 189 -13.13 -5.37 -13.21
N GLU A 190 -14.01 -4.63 -12.51
CA GLU A 190 -14.46 -3.31 -12.95
C GLU A 190 -13.37 -2.23 -12.87
N ILE A 191 -12.42 -2.36 -11.94
CA ILE A 191 -11.27 -1.42 -11.84
C ILE A 191 -10.33 -1.58 -13.04
N ARG A 192 -10.25 -2.79 -13.62
CA ARG A 192 -9.42 -3.05 -14.80
C ARG A 192 -10.04 -2.47 -16.07
N ASP A 193 -11.34 -2.59 -16.22
CA ASP A 193 -12.10 -2.21 -17.43
C ASP A 193 -12.33 -0.72 -17.48
#